data_0c11e202dfda295505adc212040b8283
#
_entry.id   0c11e202dfda295505adc212040b8283
#
_cell.length_a   1.000
_cell.length_b   1.000
_cell.length_c   1.000
_cell.angle_alpha   90.00
_cell.angle_beta   90.00
_cell.angle_gamma   90.00
#
_symmetry.space_group_name_H-M   'P 1'
#
loop_
_entity.id
_entity.type
_entity.pdbx_description
1 polymer ?
#
loop_
_entity_poly.entity_id
_entity_poly.type
_entity_poly.pdbx_seq_one_letter_code
_entity_poly.pdbx_strand_id
1 'polypeptide(L)'
;MIRGIDVSSHQSTFDTDGLSFVFIKATEGRSYVNPRLAAQTKRARDAHCVVGFYHFLWPGNLKEQAEYFVSKSPEKVGDLLAVDWETTGEGTHASNAEKDKFIREVKRLRPNHRVLLYCNRHYWLTQDSTSYAGDGLWIADYVSAGKPRIKADWAIHQYTDSPLDKNVADFESKDSLYEWAGGV
;
A
#
# COMPACT_ATOMS: atom_id res chain seq x y z
N MET A 1 -10.30 8.98 12.84
CA MET A 1 -9.70 8.45 11.60
C MET A 1 -9.10 9.59 10.79
N ILE A 2 -8.03 9.31 10.09
CA ILE A 2 -7.33 10.28 9.25
C ILE A 2 -7.50 9.93 7.77
N ARG A 3 -7.34 10.93 6.89
CA ARG A 3 -7.59 10.78 5.45
C ARG A 3 -6.30 10.71 4.65
N GLY A 4 -6.31 9.91 3.61
CA GLY A 4 -5.22 9.80 2.65
C GLY A 4 -5.71 9.42 1.27
N ILE A 5 -4.77 9.35 0.35
CA ILE A 5 -5.00 8.92 -1.02
C ILE A 5 -3.93 7.92 -1.45
N ASP A 6 -4.19 7.20 -2.52
CA ASP A 6 -3.13 6.48 -3.22
C ASP A 6 -3.09 6.90 -4.69
N VAL A 7 -1.88 6.97 -5.23
CA VAL A 7 -1.62 7.51 -6.56
C VAL A 7 -0.67 6.60 -7.35
N SER A 8 -0.75 6.72 -8.66
CA SER A 8 0.08 5.99 -9.62
C SER A 8 0.43 6.90 -10.80
N SER A 9 0.91 6.33 -11.91
CA SER A 9 1.20 7.08 -13.12
C SER A 9 -0.03 7.79 -13.73
N HIS A 10 -1.24 7.41 -13.29
CA HIS A 10 -2.49 8.03 -13.76
C HIS A 10 -2.73 9.43 -13.18
N GLN A 11 -2.06 9.79 -12.08
CA GLN A 11 -2.20 11.10 -11.46
C GLN A 11 -0.98 11.96 -11.78
N SER A 12 -1.13 12.92 -12.70
CA SER A 12 -0.07 13.89 -12.98
C SER A 12 0.14 14.86 -11.82
N THR A 13 -0.92 15.15 -11.08
CA THR A 13 -0.91 15.97 -9.87
C THR A 13 -2.05 15.53 -8.95
N PHE A 14 -2.02 15.95 -7.70
CA PHE A 14 -3.07 15.71 -6.73
C PHE A 14 -3.07 16.81 -5.67
N ASP A 15 -4.26 17.08 -5.10
CA ASP A 15 -4.43 18.01 -4.01
C ASP A 15 -4.03 17.34 -2.70
N THR A 16 -3.22 18.04 -1.91
CA THR A 16 -2.73 17.54 -0.61
C THR A 16 -3.47 18.13 0.59
N ASP A 17 -4.43 19.04 0.37
CA ASP A 17 -5.17 19.69 1.46
C ASP A 17 -5.94 18.66 2.29
N GLY A 18 -5.71 18.69 3.60
CA GLY A 18 -6.40 17.82 4.56
C GLY A 18 -5.91 16.36 4.55
N LEU A 19 -4.87 16.03 3.79
CA LEU A 19 -4.32 14.68 3.76
C LEU A 19 -3.30 14.47 4.87
N SER A 20 -3.39 13.30 5.50
CA SER A 20 -2.41 12.85 6.50
C SER A 20 -1.40 11.87 5.90
N PHE A 21 -1.77 11.15 4.85
CA PHE A 21 -0.88 10.17 4.22
C PHE A 21 -1.15 10.02 2.72
N VAL A 22 -0.11 9.60 2.00
CA VAL A 22 -0.18 9.31 0.56
C VAL A 22 0.59 8.02 0.30
N PHE A 23 -0.06 7.05 -0.34
CA PHE A 23 0.63 5.87 -0.89
C PHE A 23 0.89 6.09 -2.36
N ILE A 24 2.10 5.78 -2.80
CA ILE A 24 2.59 6.03 -4.16
C ILE A 24 3.03 4.70 -4.77
N LYS A 25 2.51 4.37 -5.94
CA LYS A 25 2.99 3.20 -6.67
C LYS A 25 4.48 3.37 -6.95
N ALA A 26 5.29 2.39 -6.52
CA ALA A 26 6.70 2.36 -6.84
C ALA A 26 6.95 1.49 -8.06
N THR A 27 6.55 0.24 -8.00
CA THR A 27 6.90 -0.78 -8.99
C THR A 27 5.75 -1.75 -9.27
N GLU A 28 5.90 -2.49 -10.36
CA GLU A 28 5.04 -3.61 -10.72
C GLU A 28 5.89 -4.71 -11.37
N GLY A 29 5.73 -5.96 -10.95
CA GLY A 29 6.51 -7.05 -11.50
C GLY A 29 8.01 -6.84 -11.30
N ARG A 30 8.81 -7.20 -12.31
CA ARG A 30 10.28 -7.16 -12.22
C ARG A 30 10.92 -5.96 -12.91
N SER A 31 10.15 -5.16 -13.65
CA SER A 31 10.75 -4.17 -14.55
C SER A 31 10.01 -2.84 -14.66
N TYR A 32 8.78 -2.75 -14.15
CA TYR A 32 8.03 -1.49 -14.22
C TYR A 32 8.30 -0.63 -12.99
N VAL A 33 8.67 0.63 -13.22
CA VAL A 33 8.74 1.65 -12.17
C VAL A 33 7.83 2.82 -12.56
N ASN A 34 7.08 3.34 -11.61
CA ASN A 34 6.22 4.51 -11.83
C ASN A 34 7.07 5.72 -12.24
N PRO A 35 6.89 6.26 -13.45
CA PRO A 35 7.71 7.40 -13.92
C PRO A 35 7.44 8.69 -13.13
N ARG A 36 6.36 8.74 -12.35
CA ARG A 36 6.00 9.89 -11.50
C ARG A 36 6.41 9.70 -10.04
N LEU A 37 7.12 8.62 -9.71
CA LEU A 37 7.48 8.28 -8.35
C LEU A 37 8.20 9.42 -7.62
N ALA A 38 9.24 9.97 -8.23
CA ALA A 38 10.03 11.04 -7.60
C ALA A 38 9.20 12.31 -7.37
N ALA A 39 8.44 12.74 -8.37
CA ALA A 39 7.62 13.94 -8.28
C ALA A 39 6.49 13.80 -7.27
N GLN A 40 5.82 12.65 -7.25
CA GLN A 40 4.73 12.37 -6.31
C GLN A 40 5.26 12.26 -4.87
N THR A 41 6.41 11.62 -4.69
CA THR A 41 7.08 11.54 -3.37
C THR A 41 7.41 12.93 -2.85
N LYS A 42 8.01 13.78 -3.68
CA LYS A 42 8.35 15.16 -3.29
C LYS A 42 7.10 15.92 -2.89
N ARG A 43 6.03 15.81 -3.66
CA ARG A 43 4.77 16.52 -3.36
C ARG A 43 4.19 16.10 -2.02
N ALA A 44 4.16 14.81 -1.74
CA ALA A 44 3.65 14.29 -0.46
C ALA A 44 4.53 14.73 0.72
N ARG A 45 5.85 14.69 0.56
CA ARG A 45 6.77 15.14 1.61
C ARG A 45 6.70 16.64 1.85
N ASP A 46 6.58 17.44 0.81
CA ASP A 46 6.43 18.90 0.94
C ASP A 46 5.14 19.27 1.70
N ALA A 47 4.12 18.44 1.61
CA ALA A 47 2.86 18.57 2.34
C ALA A 47 2.91 17.96 3.76
N HIS A 48 4.06 17.44 4.18
CA HIS A 48 4.26 16.79 5.49
C HIS A 48 3.35 15.57 5.72
N CYS A 49 2.97 14.88 4.66
CA CYS A 49 2.23 13.62 4.76
C CYS A 49 3.15 12.47 5.18
N VAL A 50 2.56 11.48 5.86
CA VAL A 50 3.19 10.15 5.95
C VAL A 50 3.18 9.55 4.56
N VAL A 51 4.32 9.02 4.11
CA VAL A 51 4.48 8.48 2.76
C VAL A 51 4.59 6.96 2.82
N GLY A 52 3.87 6.30 1.92
CA GLY A 52 3.99 4.87 1.69
C GLY A 52 4.28 4.59 0.22
N PHE A 53 4.89 3.45 -0.04
CA PHE A 53 5.15 2.97 -1.40
C PHE A 53 4.53 1.61 -1.57
N TYR A 54 3.94 1.33 -2.76
CA TYR A 54 3.36 0.02 -2.99
C TYR A 54 3.88 -0.63 -4.27
N HIS A 55 3.90 -1.94 -4.24
CA HIS A 55 4.29 -2.81 -5.34
C HIS A 55 3.08 -3.61 -5.81
N PHE A 56 2.80 -3.58 -7.11
CA PHE A 56 1.78 -4.42 -7.73
C PHE A 56 2.38 -5.81 -8.00
N LEU A 57 1.89 -6.81 -7.28
CA LEU A 57 2.43 -8.16 -7.27
C LEU A 57 1.96 -8.98 -8.47
N TRP A 58 2.92 -9.57 -9.19
CA TRP A 58 2.69 -10.57 -10.22
C TRP A 58 2.99 -11.96 -9.68
N PRO A 59 2.38 -13.04 -10.22
CA PRO A 59 2.77 -14.40 -9.83
C PRO A 59 4.20 -14.70 -10.26
N GLY A 60 4.90 -15.51 -9.46
CA GLY A 60 6.27 -15.93 -9.74
C GLY A 60 7.33 -14.87 -9.44
N ASN A 61 8.59 -15.27 -9.52
CA ASN A 61 9.76 -14.39 -9.37
C ASN A 61 9.69 -13.48 -8.14
N LEU A 62 9.24 -14.03 -7.02
CA LEU A 62 8.92 -13.23 -5.82
C LEU A 62 10.15 -12.54 -5.25
N LYS A 63 11.28 -13.22 -5.22
CA LYS A 63 12.53 -12.65 -4.71
C LYS A 63 12.97 -11.46 -5.55
N GLU A 64 12.96 -11.61 -6.87
CA GLU A 64 13.36 -10.57 -7.82
C GLU A 64 12.41 -9.37 -7.73
N GLN A 65 11.10 -9.62 -7.61
CA GLN A 65 10.12 -8.55 -7.43
C GLN A 65 10.36 -7.78 -6.14
N ALA A 66 10.62 -8.48 -5.04
CA ALA A 66 10.86 -7.85 -3.74
C ALA A 66 12.14 -7.00 -3.77
N GLU A 67 13.21 -7.52 -4.33
CA GLU A 67 14.47 -6.79 -4.49
C GLU A 67 14.26 -5.55 -5.37
N TYR A 68 13.53 -5.68 -6.47
CA TYR A 68 13.22 -4.56 -7.35
C TYR A 68 12.41 -3.49 -6.64
N PHE A 69 11.36 -3.89 -5.93
CA PHE A 69 10.50 -2.97 -5.16
C PHE A 69 11.32 -2.15 -4.17
N VAL A 70 12.11 -2.81 -3.31
CA VAL A 70 12.88 -2.09 -2.30
C VAL A 70 14.00 -1.24 -2.92
N SER A 71 14.60 -1.71 -4.03
CA SER A 71 15.67 -0.95 -4.70
C SER A 71 15.16 0.36 -5.31
N LYS A 72 13.89 0.44 -5.71
CA LYS A 72 13.28 1.61 -6.32
C LYS A 72 12.57 2.51 -5.32
N SER A 73 12.17 1.97 -4.18
CA SER A 73 11.47 2.74 -3.14
C SER A 73 12.48 3.51 -2.30
N PRO A 74 12.30 4.84 -2.15
CA PRO A 74 13.10 5.60 -1.20
C PRO A 74 13.01 5.01 0.21
N GLU A 75 14.08 5.12 0.98
CA GLU A 75 14.08 4.66 2.37
C GLU A 75 14.25 5.85 3.31
N LYS A 76 13.19 6.17 4.02
CA LYS A 76 13.19 7.21 5.04
C LYS A 76 12.44 6.71 6.27
N VAL A 77 12.94 7.03 7.45
CA VAL A 77 12.26 6.71 8.71
C VAL A 77 10.82 7.18 8.67
N GLY A 78 9.89 6.31 9.04
CA GLY A 78 8.46 6.60 9.02
C GLY A 78 7.75 6.31 7.70
N ASP A 79 8.46 5.91 6.67
CA ASP A 79 7.83 5.48 5.42
C ASP A 79 7.21 4.08 5.58
N LEU A 80 6.06 3.90 4.92
CA LEU A 80 5.33 2.63 4.88
C LEU A 80 5.57 1.92 3.55
N LEU A 81 5.43 0.59 3.57
CA LEU A 81 5.46 -0.24 2.37
C LEU A 81 4.16 -1.03 2.28
N ALA A 82 3.69 -1.30 1.08
CA ALA A 82 2.50 -2.11 0.87
C ALA A 82 2.66 -3.03 -0.34
N VAL A 83 2.00 -4.17 -0.25
CA VAL A 83 1.91 -5.16 -1.33
C VAL A 83 0.49 -5.10 -1.88
N ASP A 84 0.36 -4.76 -3.16
CA ASP A 84 -0.92 -4.71 -3.86
C ASP A 84 -1.17 -6.07 -4.52
N TRP A 85 -2.12 -6.81 -3.96
CA TRP A 85 -2.49 -8.15 -4.39
C TRP A 85 -3.83 -8.14 -5.07
N GLU A 86 -3.82 -8.26 -6.39
CA GLU A 86 -5.04 -8.25 -7.21
C GLU A 86 -4.80 -8.95 -8.55
N THR A 87 -5.83 -9.02 -9.37
CA THR A 87 -5.74 -9.59 -10.72
C THR A 87 -4.86 -8.69 -11.61
N THR A 88 -3.90 -9.31 -12.28
CA THR A 88 -3.00 -8.62 -13.22
C THR A 88 -3.72 -8.29 -14.53
N GLY A 89 -3.08 -7.46 -15.35
CA GLY A 89 -3.59 -7.14 -16.68
C GLY A 89 -3.70 -8.33 -17.63
N GLU A 90 -3.08 -9.47 -17.30
CA GLU A 90 -3.19 -10.73 -18.06
C GLU A 90 -4.23 -11.69 -17.47
N GLY A 91 -4.99 -11.26 -16.46
CA GLY A 91 -6.02 -12.09 -15.83
C GLY A 91 -5.49 -13.12 -14.85
N THR A 92 -4.22 -13.07 -14.50
CA THR A 92 -3.58 -13.94 -13.51
C THR A 92 -3.57 -13.27 -12.14
N HIS A 93 -3.17 -14.03 -11.10
CA HIS A 93 -2.90 -13.46 -9.79
C HIS A 93 -1.92 -14.34 -9.02
N ALA A 94 -1.16 -13.72 -8.13
CA ALA A 94 -0.33 -14.47 -7.21
C ALA A 94 -1.21 -15.30 -6.28
N SER A 95 -0.75 -16.51 -5.94
CA SER A 95 -1.45 -17.36 -4.98
C SER A 95 -1.37 -16.77 -3.57
N ASN A 96 -2.19 -17.29 -2.66
CA ASN A 96 -2.09 -16.92 -1.24
C ASN A 96 -0.69 -17.21 -0.68
N ALA A 97 -0.10 -18.36 -1.02
CA ALA A 97 1.25 -18.71 -0.57
C ALA A 97 2.30 -17.72 -1.12
N GLU A 98 2.17 -17.32 -2.37
CA GLU A 98 3.04 -16.32 -2.97
C GLU A 98 2.88 -14.95 -2.31
N LYS A 99 1.66 -14.55 -2.03
CA LYS A 99 1.36 -13.31 -1.31
C LYS A 99 2.02 -13.31 0.07
N ASP A 100 1.88 -14.38 0.84
CA ASP A 100 2.50 -14.50 2.16
C ASP A 100 4.02 -14.44 2.07
N LYS A 101 4.60 -15.16 1.13
CA LYS A 101 6.05 -15.21 0.92
C LYS A 101 6.61 -13.85 0.51
N PHE A 102 5.90 -13.14 -0.37
CA PHE A 102 6.33 -11.84 -0.83
C PHE A 102 6.34 -10.81 0.31
N ILE A 103 5.30 -10.79 1.14
CA ILE A 103 5.25 -9.90 2.31
C ILE A 103 6.43 -10.18 3.24
N ARG A 104 6.71 -11.46 3.54
CA ARG A 104 7.84 -11.82 4.40
C ARG A 104 9.17 -11.39 3.82
N GLU A 105 9.34 -11.53 2.51
CA GLU A 105 10.58 -11.12 1.84
C GLU A 105 10.80 -9.61 1.89
N VAL A 106 9.76 -8.82 1.67
CA VAL A 106 9.84 -7.34 1.81
C VAL A 106 10.18 -6.95 3.25
N LYS A 107 9.55 -7.61 4.22
CA LYS A 107 9.85 -7.37 5.66
C LYS A 107 11.29 -7.72 6.00
N ARG A 108 11.83 -8.77 5.42
CA ARG A 108 13.24 -9.16 5.61
C ARG A 108 14.19 -8.10 5.05
N LEU A 109 13.86 -7.53 3.89
CA LEU A 109 14.69 -6.52 3.22
C LEU A 109 14.57 -5.14 3.86
N ARG A 110 13.45 -4.84 4.51
CA ARG A 110 13.17 -3.55 5.15
C ARG A 110 12.65 -3.75 6.58
N PRO A 111 13.48 -4.29 7.49
CA PRO A 111 13.04 -4.70 8.83
C PRO A 111 12.58 -3.56 9.72
N ASN A 112 12.95 -2.32 9.40
CA ASN A 112 12.58 -1.13 10.19
C ASN A 112 11.32 -0.44 9.67
N HIS A 113 10.63 -1.02 8.68
CA HIS A 113 9.42 -0.47 8.09
C HIS A 113 8.24 -1.42 8.23
N ARG A 114 7.06 -0.85 8.45
CA ARG A 114 5.82 -1.63 8.42
C ARG A 114 5.45 -1.97 6.98
N VAL A 115 4.99 -3.20 6.76
CA VAL A 115 4.56 -3.69 5.45
C VAL A 115 3.10 -4.11 5.54
N LEU A 116 2.22 -3.45 4.76
CA LEU A 116 0.80 -3.75 4.72
C LEU A 116 0.46 -4.61 3.50
N LEU A 117 -0.63 -5.36 3.62
CA LEU A 117 -1.25 -6.01 2.47
C LEU A 117 -2.43 -5.17 1.99
N TYR A 118 -2.42 -4.77 0.72
CA TYR A 118 -3.58 -4.22 0.03
C TYR A 118 -4.26 -5.30 -0.79
N CYS A 119 -5.55 -5.49 -0.59
CA CYS A 119 -6.40 -6.26 -1.48
C CYS A 119 -7.85 -5.78 -1.35
N ASN A 120 -8.70 -6.17 -2.32
CA ASN A 120 -10.12 -5.91 -2.22
C ASN A 120 -10.82 -6.96 -1.32
N ARG A 121 -12.06 -6.64 -0.94
CA ARG A 121 -12.87 -7.52 -0.10
C ARG A 121 -13.02 -8.92 -0.69
N HIS A 122 -13.23 -9.04 -2.02
CA HIS A 122 -13.38 -10.32 -2.70
C HIS A 122 -12.14 -11.19 -2.51
N TYR A 123 -10.95 -10.63 -2.72
CA TYR A 123 -9.67 -11.34 -2.50
C TYR A 123 -9.49 -11.76 -1.05
N TRP A 124 -9.80 -10.86 -0.13
CA TRP A 124 -9.68 -11.16 1.31
C TRP A 124 -10.59 -12.32 1.72
N LEU A 125 -11.81 -12.36 1.20
CA LEU A 125 -12.80 -13.39 1.56
C LEU A 125 -12.62 -14.71 0.79
N THR A 126 -12.06 -14.70 -0.43
CA THR A 126 -12.05 -15.87 -1.30
C THR A 126 -10.66 -16.37 -1.71
N GLN A 127 -9.69 -15.50 -1.88
CA GLN A 127 -8.33 -15.87 -2.30
C GLN A 127 -7.40 -16.05 -1.09
N ASP A 128 -7.57 -15.24 -0.08
CA ASP A 128 -6.79 -15.37 1.16
C ASP A 128 -7.23 -16.59 1.96
N SER A 129 -6.25 -17.32 2.48
CA SER A 129 -6.51 -18.52 3.29
C SER A 129 -5.72 -18.55 4.60
N THR A 130 -4.85 -17.56 4.84
CA THR A 130 -4.01 -17.52 6.04
C THR A 130 -4.30 -16.34 6.93
N SER A 131 -5.07 -15.35 6.44
CA SER A 131 -5.30 -14.06 7.09
C SER A 131 -4.00 -13.30 7.38
N TYR A 132 -2.93 -13.62 6.65
CA TYR A 132 -1.65 -12.94 6.83
C TYR A 132 -1.62 -11.66 6.01
N ALA A 133 -1.59 -10.54 6.69
CA ALA A 133 -1.57 -9.20 6.10
C ALA A 133 -0.32 -8.40 6.49
N GLY A 134 0.78 -9.09 6.81
CA GLY A 134 1.99 -8.43 7.28
C GLY A 134 1.74 -7.69 8.59
N ASP A 135 2.02 -6.40 8.60
CA ASP A 135 1.85 -5.56 9.78
C ASP A 135 0.47 -4.91 9.86
N GLY A 136 -0.33 -4.99 8.80
CA GLY A 136 -1.68 -4.44 8.77
C GLY A 136 -2.37 -4.67 7.45
N LEU A 137 -3.71 -4.71 7.49
CA LEU A 137 -4.54 -4.86 6.30
C LEU A 137 -4.99 -3.50 5.78
N TRP A 138 -4.78 -3.28 4.50
CA TRP A 138 -5.31 -2.16 3.74
C TRP A 138 -6.36 -2.71 2.79
N ILE A 139 -7.62 -2.57 3.16
CA ILE A 139 -8.76 -3.21 2.48
C ILE A 139 -9.45 -2.24 1.54
N ALA A 140 -9.73 -2.68 0.33
CA ALA A 140 -10.59 -1.97 -0.61
C ALA A 140 -12.00 -2.55 -0.55
N ASP A 141 -12.95 -1.73 -0.22
CA ASP A 141 -14.37 -2.03 -0.21
C ASP A 141 -15.13 -0.71 -0.34
N TYR A 142 -15.81 -0.51 -1.48
CA TYR A 142 -16.37 0.79 -1.85
C TYR A 142 -17.75 0.98 -1.20
N VAL A 143 -17.68 1.23 0.09
CA VAL A 143 -18.81 1.49 1.00
C VAL A 143 -18.44 2.69 1.89
N SER A 144 -19.28 3.02 2.86
CA SER A 144 -19.04 4.16 3.75
C SER A 144 -17.64 4.09 4.39
N ALA A 145 -16.93 5.21 4.39
CA ALA A 145 -15.58 5.31 4.93
C ALA A 145 -15.50 4.81 6.38
N GLY A 146 -14.54 3.94 6.64
CA GLY A 146 -14.34 3.37 7.96
C GLY A 146 -15.28 2.22 8.33
N LYS A 147 -16.07 1.73 7.37
CA LYS A 147 -17.03 0.63 7.59
C LYS A 147 -16.89 -0.48 6.56
N PRO A 148 -15.67 -1.02 6.32
CA PRO A 148 -15.51 -2.12 5.39
C PRO A 148 -16.25 -3.36 5.91
N ARG A 149 -16.85 -4.12 4.98
CA ARG A 149 -17.70 -5.28 5.30
C ARG A 149 -16.86 -6.53 5.51
N ILE A 150 -15.95 -6.51 6.44
CA ILE A 150 -15.08 -7.61 6.84
C ILE A 150 -15.10 -7.75 8.37
N LYS A 151 -14.72 -8.94 8.86
CA LYS A 151 -14.59 -9.20 10.29
C LYS A 151 -13.19 -8.95 10.82
N ALA A 152 -12.18 -9.03 9.96
CA ALA A 152 -10.79 -8.84 10.33
C ALA A 152 -10.50 -7.41 10.75
N ASP A 153 -9.52 -7.22 11.63
CA ASP A 153 -8.98 -5.90 11.91
C ASP A 153 -8.32 -5.34 10.64
N TRP A 154 -8.44 -4.03 10.47
CA TRP A 154 -7.85 -3.34 9.34
C TRP A 154 -7.16 -2.05 9.80
N ALA A 155 -6.13 -1.64 9.07
CA ALA A 155 -5.40 -0.40 9.36
C ALA A 155 -5.85 0.74 8.44
N ILE A 156 -6.10 0.44 7.17
CA ILE A 156 -6.49 1.43 6.14
C ILE A 156 -7.65 0.86 5.33
N HIS A 157 -8.63 1.72 5.04
CA HIS A 157 -9.78 1.39 4.20
C HIS A 157 -9.81 2.30 2.98
N GLN A 158 -9.62 1.73 1.78
CA GLN A 158 -9.89 2.42 0.52
C GLN A 158 -11.39 2.32 0.25
N TYR A 159 -12.09 3.45 0.38
CA TYR A 159 -13.55 3.45 0.35
C TYR A 159 -14.14 3.93 -0.98
N THR A 160 -13.31 4.45 -1.89
CA THR A 160 -13.72 4.84 -3.25
C THR A 160 -12.52 4.88 -4.19
N ASP A 161 -12.78 4.72 -5.48
CA ASP A 161 -11.80 4.88 -6.56
C ASP A 161 -12.20 5.98 -7.55
N SER A 162 -13.22 6.75 -7.24
CA SER A 162 -13.74 7.76 -8.17
C SER A 162 -14.01 9.08 -7.46
N PRO A 163 -13.44 10.19 -7.96
CA PRO A 163 -12.55 10.31 -9.12
C PRO A 163 -11.08 9.97 -8.81
N LEU A 164 -10.76 9.65 -7.57
CA LEU A 164 -9.44 9.35 -7.06
C LEU A 164 -9.55 8.29 -5.97
N ASP A 165 -8.55 7.45 -5.83
CA ASP A 165 -8.49 6.47 -4.75
C ASP A 165 -8.36 7.18 -3.40
N LYS A 166 -9.40 7.09 -2.59
CA LYS A 166 -9.46 7.74 -1.28
C LYS A 166 -9.52 6.72 -0.16
N ASN A 167 -8.82 7.04 0.91
CA ASN A 167 -8.62 6.14 2.05
C ASN A 167 -8.87 6.86 3.37
N VAL A 168 -9.27 6.07 4.37
CA VAL A 168 -9.19 6.45 5.78
C VAL A 168 -8.32 5.43 6.51
N ALA A 169 -7.53 5.90 7.45
CA ALA A 169 -6.72 5.06 8.31
C ALA A 169 -7.26 5.11 9.75
N ASP A 170 -7.26 3.95 10.40
CA ASP A 170 -7.77 3.81 11.77
C ASP A 170 -6.70 4.24 12.78
N PHE A 171 -6.39 5.51 12.77
CA PHE A 171 -5.44 6.17 13.66
C PHE A 171 -6.02 7.51 14.11
N GLU A 172 -5.67 7.92 15.32
CA GLU A 172 -6.18 9.17 15.89
C GLU A 172 -5.64 10.40 15.17
N SER A 173 -4.36 10.32 14.72
CA SER A 173 -3.67 11.47 14.13
C SER A 173 -2.61 11.02 13.13
N LYS A 174 -2.15 11.96 12.34
CA LYS A 174 -0.97 11.74 11.46
C LYS A 174 0.24 11.31 12.28
N ASP A 175 0.44 11.93 13.45
CA ASP A 175 1.58 11.59 14.32
C ASP A 175 1.50 10.15 14.83
N SER A 176 0.31 9.66 15.20
CA SER A 176 0.15 8.27 15.64
C SER A 176 0.42 7.29 14.51
N LEU A 177 0.03 7.61 13.28
CA LEU A 177 0.39 6.80 12.10
C LEU A 177 1.91 6.81 11.87
N TYR A 178 2.53 7.98 11.95
CA TYR A 178 3.98 8.12 11.77
C TYR A 178 4.77 7.31 12.80
N GLU A 179 4.37 7.37 14.06
CA GLU A 179 4.97 6.58 15.13
C GLU A 179 4.83 5.08 14.89
N TRP A 180 3.63 4.64 14.51
CA TRP A 180 3.39 3.24 14.16
C TRP A 180 4.26 2.79 12.99
N ALA A 181 4.50 3.67 12.03
CA ALA A 181 5.35 3.40 10.87
C ALA A 181 6.86 3.35 11.20
N GLY A 182 7.23 3.58 12.46
CA GLY A 182 8.62 3.58 12.90
C GLY A 182 9.25 4.98 12.97
N GLY A 183 8.45 6.02 12.83
CA GLY A 183 8.88 7.40 13.00
C GLY A 183 9.21 7.75 14.46
N VAL A 184 9.93 8.82 14.66
CA VAL A 184 10.35 9.31 15.98
C VAL A 184 9.83 10.70 16.28
#